data_2f588da3a6e84f059f60bbd5e5eb4188
#
_entry.id   2f588da3a6e84f059f60bbd5e5eb4188
#
_cell.length_a   1.000
_cell.length_b   1.000
_cell.length_c   1.000
_cell.angle_alpha   90.00
_cell.angle_beta   90.00
_cell.angle_gamma   90.00
#
_symmetry.space_group_name_H-M   'P 1'
#
loop_
_entity.id
_entity.type
_entity.pdbx_description
1 polymer ?
#
loop_
_entity_poly.entity_id
_entity_poly.type
_entity_poly.pdbx_seq_one_letter_code
_entity_poly.pdbx_strand_id
1 'polypeptide(L)'
;EQKVPQVKFVDRTFNCKKDHAMAVWKFIAEHDNGVTNFHFEIAADLMTEEELKLLNTLRPGLVQLEIGVQSTNPQTIEAIHRKMDFGRVTEIVNRIAKGRNIHQHLDLIAGLPYEDYDSFRRSFADVYALRPQQLQLGFLKVLRGSFMHEHTEEYDCHYQEREPYEVLYTKWLPYDDVLKLKDVEELSLIHISEPTRH
;
A
#
# COMPACT_ATOMS: atom_id res chain seq x y z
N GLU A 1 3.89 25.85 13.04
CA GLU A 1 4.62 26.35 14.21
C GLU A 1 5.24 25.23 15.04
N GLN A 2 4.52 24.09 15.22
CA GLN A 2 5.08 22.91 15.87
C GLN A 2 5.85 22.08 14.84
N LYS A 3 7.16 21.93 15.03
CA LYS A 3 8.02 21.13 14.16
C LYS A 3 7.85 19.64 14.48
N VAL A 4 6.66 19.09 14.25
CA VAL A 4 6.41 17.65 14.42
C VAL A 4 7.14 16.88 13.31
N PRO A 5 7.74 15.70 13.59
CA PRO A 5 8.49 14.96 12.58
C PRO A 5 7.60 14.41 11.46
N GLN A 6 6.39 13.99 11.78
CA GLN A 6 5.46 13.42 10.80
C GLN A 6 4.00 13.80 11.09
N VAL A 7 3.23 14.01 10.02
CA VAL A 7 1.77 14.12 10.02
C VAL A 7 1.21 13.09 9.05
N LYS A 8 0.35 12.18 9.51
CA LYS A 8 -0.35 11.22 8.66
C LYS A 8 -1.79 11.69 8.43
N PHE A 9 -2.16 11.79 7.15
CA PHE A 9 -3.55 11.96 6.72
C PHE A 9 -4.26 10.60 6.79
N VAL A 10 -5.47 10.59 7.34
CA VAL A 10 -6.23 9.35 7.60
C VAL A 10 -7.24 9.00 6.49
N ASP A 11 -7.19 9.69 5.39
CA ASP A 11 -8.01 9.40 4.21
C ASP A 11 -7.55 8.09 3.56
N ARG A 12 -8.48 7.20 3.24
CA ARG A 12 -8.17 5.92 2.57
C ARG A 12 -7.72 6.08 1.11
N THR A 13 -8.08 7.20 0.48
CA THR A 13 -7.67 7.56 -0.88
C THR A 13 -7.65 9.08 -0.98
N PHE A 14 -6.55 9.67 -0.55
CA PHE A 14 -6.41 11.11 -0.44
C PHE A 14 -6.64 11.84 -1.78
N ASN A 15 -6.15 11.26 -2.88
CA ASN A 15 -6.24 11.85 -4.21
C ASN A 15 -7.52 11.49 -4.99
N CYS A 16 -8.58 11.01 -4.31
CA CYS A 16 -9.87 10.75 -4.97
C CYS A 16 -10.52 12.03 -5.53
N LYS A 17 -10.18 13.21 -4.97
CA LYS A 17 -10.58 14.53 -5.47
C LYS A 17 -9.33 15.32 -5.82
N LYS A 18 -9.01 15.39 -7.12
CA LYS A 18 -7.84 16.07 -7.67
C LYS A 18 -7.64 17.49 -7.11
N ASP A 19 -8.68 18.33 -7.18
CA ASP A 19 -8.57 19.74 -6.78
C ASP A 19 -8.24 19.88 -5.29
N HIS A 20 -8.79 19.02 -4.45
CA HIS A 20 -8.50 18.98 -3.03
C HIS A 20 -7.04 18.56 -2.78
N ALA A 21 -6.60 17.46 -3.38
CA ALA A 21 -5.23 16.96 -3.24
C ALA A 21 -4.21 18.02 -3.70
N MET A 22 -4.44 18.62 -4.88
CA MET A 22 -3.59 19.67 -5.41
C MET A 22 -3.52 20.90 -4.50
N ALA A 23 -4.65 21.33 -3.93
CA ALA A 23 -4.68 22.48 -3.03
C ALA A 23 -3.87 22.21 -1.76
N VAL A 24 -4.03 21.03 -1.15
CA VAL A 24 -3.29 20.64 0.06
C VAL A 24 -1.80 20.49 -0.22
N TRP A 25 -1.39 19.80 -1.30
CA TRP A 25 0.02 19.64 -1.63
C TRP A 25 0.72 20.97 -1.98
N LYS A 26 0.03 21.89 -2.67
CA LYS A 26 0.55 23.26 -2.91
C LYS A 26 0.73 24.00 -1.60
N PHE A 27 -0.27 23.97 -0.72
CA PHE A 27 -0.18 24.63 0.58
C PHE A 27 1.00 24.10 1.41
N ILE A 28 1.19 22.77 1.45
CA ILE A 28 2.32 22.13 2.13
C ILE A 28 3.65 22.57 1.53
N ALA A 29 3.75 22.64 0.19
CA ALA A 29 4.95 23.10 -0.50
C ALA A 29 5.31 24.55 -0.16
N GLU A 30 4.31 25.43 -0.11
CA GLU A 30 4.48 26.87 0.20
C GLU A 30 4.82 27.14 1.67
N HIS A 31 4.41 26.23 2.57
CA HIS A 31 4.57 26.37 4.02
C HIS A 31 5.52 25.34 4.62
N ASP A 32 6.41 24.77 3.82
CA ASP A 32 7.38 23.77 4.30
C ASP A 32 8.28 24.35 5.39
N ASN A 33 8.28 23.69 6.55
CA ASN A 33 9.11 24.07 7.70
C ASN A 33 10.50 23.39 7.72
N GLY A 34 10.82 22.62 6.68
CA GLY A 34 12.09 21.90 6.52
C GLY A 34 12.25 20.65 7.39
N VAL A 35 11.24 20.29 8.20
CA VAL A 35 11.33 19.17 9.17
C VAL A 35 10.20 18.15 8.96
N THR A 36 8.95 18.61 8.87
CA THR A 36 7.78 17.74 8.86
C THR A 36 7.69 16.91 7.58
N ASN A 37 7.45 15.63 7.74
CA ASN A 37 7.04 14.70 6.67
C ASN A 37 5.50 14.56 6.68
N PHE A 38 4.89 14.58 5.51
CA PHE A 38 3.45 14.38 5.35
C PHE A 38 3.18 13.06 4.65
N HIS A 39 2.46 12.17 5.31
CA HIS A 39 2.14 10.83 4.84
C HIS A 39 0.70 10.77 4.32
N PHE A 40 0.53 10.32 3.08
CA PHE A 40 -0.76 10.18 2.40
C PHE A 40 -0.96 8.76 1.88
N GLU A 41 -2.15 8.20 2.07
CA GLU A 41 -2.60 7.00 1.38
C GLU A 41 -3.30 7.40 0.07
N ILE A 42 -2.82 6.90 -1.06
CA ILE A 42 -3.27 7.29 -2.40
C ILE A 42 -3.62 6.09 -3.29
N ALA A 43 -4.44 6.33 -4.31
CA ALA A 43 -4.59 5.45 -5.47
C ALA A 43 -3.67 5.96 -6.60
N ALA A 44 -2.59 5.21 -6.87
CA ALA A 44 -1.58 5.65 -7.85
C ALA A 44 -2.12 5.73 -9.27
N ASP A 45 -3.05 4.84 -9.64
CA ASP A 45 -3.71 4.83 -10.96
C ASP A 45 -4.62 6.06 -11.21
N LEU A 46 -5.05 6.77 -10.16
CA LEU A 46 -5.78 8.03 -10.27
C LEU A 46 -4.86 9.25 -10.45
N MET A 47 -3.55 9.09 -10.26
CA MET A 47 -2.59 10.19 -10.30
C MET A 47 -2.55 10.87 -11.67
N THR A 48 -2.66 12.20 -11.68
CA THR A 48 -2.62 13.02 -12.88
C THR A 48 -1.22 13.56 -13.18
N GLU A 49 -1.01 14.04 -14.42
CA GLU A 49 0.25 14.67 -14.84
C GLU A 49 0.60 15.91 -14.01
N GLU A 50 -0.41 16.69 -13.62
CA GLU A 50 -0.21 17.90 -12.83
C GLU A 50 0.20 17.59 -11.40
N GLU A 51 -0.40 16.56 -10.80
CA GLU A 51 -0.03 16.06 -9.48
C GLU A 51 1.40 15.53 -9.47
N LEU A 52 1.78 14.72 -10.46
CA LEU A 52 3.15 14.21 -10.60
C LEU A 52 4.17 15.34 -10.76
N LYS A 53 3.86 16.35 -11.60
CA LYS A 53 4.75 17.50 -11.77
C LYS A 53 4.95 18.25 -10.46
N LEU A 54 3.87 18.52 -9.72
CA LEU A 54 3.96 19.17 -8.41
C LEU A 54 4.79 18.35 -7.43
N LEU A 55 4.46 17.06 -7.27
CA LEU A 55 5.14 16.17 -6.32
C LEU A 55 6.65 16.07 -6.60
N ASN A 56 7.05 16.03 -7.87
CA ASN A 56 8.46 15.98 -8.27
C ASN A 56 9.25 17.28 -7.97
N THR A 57 8.58 18.38 -7.64
CA THR A 57 9.24 19.64 -7.25
C THR A 57 9.44 19.78 -5.74
N LEU A 58 8.83 18.89 -4.96
CA LEU A 58 8.87 18.98 -3.51
C LEU A 58 10.25 18.61 -2.95
N ARG A 59 10.56 19.14 -1.77
CA ARG A 59 11.76 18.79 -1.02
C ARG A 59 11.82 17.29 -0.75
N PRO A 60 12.99 16.62 -0.86
CA PRO A 60 13.14 15.24 -0.41
C PRO A 60 12.72 15.07 1.04
N GLY A 61 11.88 14.05 1.28
CA GLY A 61 11.34 13.73 2.60
C GLY A 61 10.17 14.61 3.07
N LEU A 62 9.67 15.55 2.25
CA LEU A 62 8.46 16.32 2.58
C LEU A 62 7.21 15.45 2.50
N VAL A 63 7.11 14.59 1.50
CA VAL A 63 5.95 13.72 1.25
C VAL A 63 6.36 12.25 1.24
N GLN A 64 5.54 11.43 1.85
CA GLN A 64 5.53 9.98 1.75
C GLN A 64 4.18 9.52 1.20
N LEU A 65 4.21 8.60 0.25
CA LEU A 65 3.01 8.03 -0.38
C LEU A 65 2.89 6.55 -0.04
N GLU A 66 1.78 6.19 0.57
CA GLU A 66 1.36 4.80 0.79
C GLU A 66 0.41 4.40 -0.33
N ILE A 67 0.75 3.33 -1.04
CA ILE A 67 0.05 2.86 -2.24
C ILE A 67 -0.39 1.43 -1.99
N GLY A 68 -1.66 1.27 -1.67
CA GLY A 68 -2.23 -0.05 -1.45
C GLY A 68 -2.42 -0.78 -2.78
N VAL A 69 -1.54 -1.69 -3.15
CA VAL A 69 -1.72 -2.58 -4.31
C VAL A 69 -2.64 -3.74 -3.95
N GLN A 70 -2.48 -4.31 -2.78
CA GLN A 70 -3.20 -5.45 -2.20
C GLN A 70 -2.86 -6.78 -2.88
N SER A 71 -3.03 -6.89 -4.19
CA SER A 71 -2.71 -8.04 -5.06
C SER A 71 -2.50 -7.57 -6.49
N THR A 72 -1.77 -8.32 -7.31
CA THR A 72 -1.70 -8.14 -8.77
C THR A 72 -2.58 -9.17 -9.53
N ASN A 73 -3.23 -10.08 -8.80
CA ASN A 73 -4.17 -11.05 -9.39
C ASN A 73 -5.49 -10.36 -9.76
N PRO A 74 -5.87 -10.31 -11.05
CA PRO A 74 -7.09 -9.63 -11.49
C PRO A 74 -8.36 -10.20 -10.85
N GLN A 75 -8.43 -11.52 -10.65
CA GLN A 75 -9.60 -12.19 -10.04
C GLN A 75 -9.74 -11.80 -8.57
N THR A 76 -8.64 -11.70 -7.85
CA THR A 76 -8.59 -11.21 -6.46
C THR A 76 -9.06 -9.77 -6.36
N ILE A 77 -8.54 -8.90 -7.22
CA ILE A 77 -8.91 -7.47 -7.27
C ILE A 77 -10.40 -7.29 -7.54
N GLU A 78 -10.96 -8.06 -8.47
CA GLU A 78 -12.40 -8.05 -8.75
C GLU A 78 -13.22 -8.54 -7.55
N ALA A 79 -12.81 -9.63 -6.90
CA ALA A 79 -13.50 -10.24 -5.77
C ALA A 79 -13.57 -9.32 -4.54
N ILE A 80 -12.56 -8.49 -4.31
CA ILE A 80 -12.56 -7.49 -3.22
C ILE A 80 -13.20 -6.15 -3.64
N HIS A 81 -13.92 -6.13 -4.77
CA HIS A 81 -14.60 -4.96 -5.33
C HIS A 81 -13.69 -3.75 -5.54
N ARG A 82 -12.42 -4.00 -5.85
CA ARG A 82 -11.44 -2.96 -6.14
C ARG A 82 -11.30 -2.75 -7.65
N LYS A 83 -11.17 -1.50 -8.05
CA LYS A 83 -10.75 -1.13 -9.41
C LYS A 83 -9.32 -0.64 -9.33
N MET A 84 -8.42 -1.33 -10.00
CA MET A 84 -7.01 -0.95 -10.06
C MET A 84 -6.42 -1.39 -11.40
N ASP A 85 -5.75 -0.48 -12.06
CA ASP A 85 -4.91 -0.78 -13.22
C ASP A 85 -3.45 -0.89 -12.77
N PHE A 86 -2.96 -2.12 -12.58
CA PHE A 86 -1.58 -2.35 -12.13
C PHE A 86 -0.53 -1.86 -13.15
N GLY A 87 -0.85 -1.86 -14.45
CA GLY A 87 0.02 -1.26 -15.47
C GLY A 87 0.19 0.24 -15.23
N ARG A 88 -0.91 0.94 -14.94
CA ARG A 88 -0.87 2.36 -14.59
C ARG A 88 -0.18 2.62 -13.27
N VAL A 89 -0.44 1.80 -12.23
CA VAL A 89 0.29 1.88 -10.95
C VAL A 89 1.80 1.76 -11.19
N THR A 90 2.25 0.77 -11.97
CA THR A 90 3.65 0.57 -12.33
C THR A 90 4.27 1.80 -13.00
N GLU A 91 3.56 2.38 -13.97
CA GLU A 91 4.01 3.61 -14.65
C GLU A 91 4.22 4.75 -13.65
N ILE A 92 3.21 5.02 -12.81
CA ILE A 92 3.23 6.13 -11.83
C ILE A 92 4.32 5.93 -10.79
N VAL A 93 4.44 4.73 -10.19
CA VAL A 93 5.48 4.41 -9.21
C VAL A 93 6.88 4.65 -9.79
N ASN A 94 7.13 4.18 -11.02
CA ASN A 94 8.40 4.40 -11.70
C ASN A 94 8.69 5.88 -12.00
N ARG A 95 7.66 6.66 -12.30
CA ARG A 95 7.79 8.11 -12.56
C ARG A 95 8.09 8.89 -11.29
N ILE A 96 7.45 8.55 -10.18
CA ILE A 96 7.75 9.14 -8.86
C ILE A 96 9.17 8.76 -8.43
N ALA A 97 9.58 7.49 -8.63
CA ALA A 97 10.92 7.02 -8.28
C ALA A 97 12.04 7.80 -8.99
N LYS A 98 11.82 8.27 -10.23
CA LYS A 98 12.78 9.11 -10.97
C LYS A 98 13.07 10.45 -10.29
N GLY A 99 12.09 11.01 -9.56
CA GLY A 99 12.25 12.26 -8.81
C GLY A 99 13.17 12.14 -7.58
N ARG A 100 13.31 10.93 -7.02
CA ARG A 100 14.14 10.61 -5.83
C ARG A 100 13.85 11.47 -4.59
N ASN A 101 12.68 12.06 -4.52
CA ASN A 101 12.31 13.00 -3.46
C ASN A 101 11.13 12.53 -2.60
N ILE A 102 10.40 11.49 -3.04
CA ILE A 102 9.23 10.95 -2.37
C ILE A 102 9.49 9.52 -1.93
N HIS A 103 9.24 9.24 -0.66
CA HIS A 103 9.25 7.89 -0.12
C HIS A 103 7.98 7.17 -0.55
N GLN A 104 8.12 6.06 -1.26
CA GLN A 104 7.03 5.21 -1.70
C GLN A 104 6.94 3.96 -0.83
N HIS A 105 5.77 3.74 -0.25
CA HIS A 105 5.40 2.59 0.54
C HIS A 105 4.30 1.84 -0.20
N LEU A 106 4.54 0.61 -0.61
CA LEU A 106 3.59 -0.24 -1.32
C LEU A 106 3.13 -1.39 -0.42
N ASP A 107 1.81 -1.71 -0.48
CA ASP A 107 1.21 -2.71 0.39
C ASP A 107 0.62 -3.87 -0.40
N LEU A 108 0.84 -5.09 0.12
CA LEU A 108 0.20 -6.32 -0.29
C LEU A 108 -0.55 -6.95 0.89
N ILE A 109 -1.65 -7.65 0.60
CA ILE A 109 -2.45 -8.35 1.62
C ILE A 109 -2.56 -9.83 1.27
N ALA A 110 -2.02 -10.69 2.12
CA ALA A 110 -2.19 -12.14 2.03
C ALA A 110 -3.55 -12.59 2.61
N GLY A 111 -4.11 -13.66 2.04
CA GLY A 111 -5.38 -14.23 2.49
C GLY A 111 -6.61 -13.63 1.83
N LEU A 112 -6.46 -12.90 0.74
CA LEU A 112 -7.55 -12.42 -0.09
C LEU A 112 -8.21 -13.57 -0.90
N PRO A 113 -9.48 -13.43 -1.32
CA PRO A 113 -10.14 -14.43 -2.16
C PRO A 113 -9.39 -14.69 -3.47
N TYR A 114 -9.45 -15.92 -3.96
CA TYR A 114 -8.82 -16.37 -5.22
C TYR A 114 -7.29 -16.20 -5.28
N GLU A 115 -6.62 -16.06 -4.13
CA GLU A 115 -5.18 -15.92 -4.06
C GLU A 115 -4.55 -17.02 -3.21
N ASP A 116 -3.93 -17.99 -3.89
CA ASP A 116 -3.11 -19.03 -3.27
C ASP A 116 -1.67 -18.53 -3.05
N TYR A 117 -0.83 -19.36 -2.44
CA TYR A 117 0.57 -19.05 -2.17
C TYR A 117 1.35 -18.65 -3.45
N ASP A 118 1.17 -19.36 -4.55
CA ASP A 118 1.88 -19.09 -5.80
C ASP A 118 1.38 -17.79 -6.47
N SER A 119 0.09 -17.50 -6.39
CA SER A 119 -0.48 -16.23 -6.84
C SER A 119 0.06 -15.07 -6.01
N PHE A 120 0.05 -15.20 -4.68
CA PHE A 120 0.62 -14.18 -3.80
C PHE A 120 2.11 -13.96 -4.05
N ARG A 121 2.87 -15.04 -4.25
CA ARG A 121 4.30 -14.97 -4.61
C ARG A 121 4.53 -14.19 -5.91
N ARG A 122 3.66 -14.33 -6.91
CA ARG A 122 3.70 -13.51 -8.13
C ARG A 122 3.42 -12.05 -7.83
N SER A 123 2.34 -11.76 -7.08
CA SER A 123 2.02 -10.39 -6.65
C SER A 123 3.18 -9.73 -5.90
N PHE A 124 3.82 -10.48 -5.01
CA PHE A 124 5.01 -10.02 -4.29
C PHE A 124 6.18 -9.71 -5.24
N ALA A 125 6.48 -10.61 -6.18
CA ALA A 125 7.56 -10.41 -7.15
C ALA A 125 7.30 -9.19 -8.05
N ASP A 126 6.06 -9.01 -8.52
CA ASP A 126 5.66 -7.87 -9.35
C ASP A 126 5.87 -6.54 -8.63
N VAL A 127 5.43 -6.43 -7.38
CA VAL A 127 5.55 -5.21 -6.59
C VAL A 127 6.99 -4.98 -6.12
N TYR A 128 7.71 -6.04 -5.75
CA TYR A 128 9.13 -5.94 -5.38
C TYR A 128 10.01 -5.46 -6.55
N ALA A 129 9.67 -5.84 -7.79
CA ALA A 129 10.37 -5.39 -8.99
C ALA A 129 10.26 -3.87 -9.22
N LEU A 130 9.26 -3.20 -8.66
CA LEU A 130 9.12 -1.74 -8.69
C LEU A 130 10.12 -1.01 -7.78
N ARG A 131 10.82 -1.74 -6.90
CA ARG A 131 11.83 -1.23 -5.96
C ARG A 131 11.33 -0.07 -5.09
N PRO A 132 10.19 -0.22 -4.42
CA PRO A 132 9.74 0.81 -3.47
C PRO A 132 10.75 0.97 -2.34
N GLN A 133 10.73 2.12 -1.64
CA GLN A 133 11.54 2.30 -0.44
C GLN A 133 11.03 1.44 0.72
N GLN A 134 9.72 1.13 0.72
CA GLN A 134 9.12 0.21 1.68
C GLN A 134 8.09 -0.66 0.98
N LEU A 135 8.14 -1.97 1.21
CA LEU A 135 7.11 -2.93 0.83
C LEU A 135 6.56 -3.55 2.11
N GLN A 136 5.28 -3.39 2.33
CA GLN A 136 4.58 -4.02 3.45
C GLN A 136 3.80 -5.23 2.97
N LEU A 137 4.05 -6.35 3.60
CA LEU A 137 3.22 -7.53 3.51
C LEU A 137 2.30 -7.53 4.72
N GLY A 138 1.00 -7.44 4.49
CA GLY A 138 -0.01 -7.54 5.53
C GLY A 138 -0.86 -8.79 5.36
N PHE A 139 -1.66 -9.10 6.38
CA PHE A 139 -2.63 -10.19 6.34
C PHE A 139 -4.04 -9.65 6.43
N LEU A 140 -4.97 -10.30 5.73
CA LEU A 140 -6.37 -9.91 5.75
C LEU A 140 -6.89 -9.85 7.19
N LYS A 141 -7.51 -8.73 7.56
CA LYS A 141 -8.22 -8.54 8.82
C LYS A 141 -9.73 -8.53 8.55
N VAL A 142 -10.41 -9.53 9.09
CA VAL A 142 -11.85 -9.74 8.86
C VAL A 142 -12.64 -8.92 9.88
N LEU A 143 -12.77 -7.64 9.62
CA LEU A 143 -13.44 -6.71 10.53
C LEU A 143 -14.96 -6.87 10.47
N ARG A 144 -15.63 -6.81 11.61
CA ARG A 144 -17.10 -6.90 11.70
C ARG A 144 -17.77 -5.83 10.83
N GLY A 145 -18.77 -6.24 10.06
CA GLY A 145 -19.49 -5.38 9.12
C GLY A 145 -18.75 -5.06 7.83
N SER A 146 -17.56 -5.67 7.59
CA SER A 146 -16.90 -5.59 6.30
C SER A 146 -17.47 -6.62 5.32
N PHE A 147 -17.30 -6.37 4.02
CA PHE A 147 -17.67 -7.31 2.97
C PHE A 147 -17.08 -8.70 3.22
N MET A 148 -15.81 -8.79 3.59
CA MET A 148 -15.16 -10.07 3.89
C MET A 148 -15.77 -10.80 5.08
N HIS A 149 -16.22 -10.07 6.10
CA HIS A 149 -16.93 -10.67 7.25
C HIS A 149 -18.27 -11.27 6.86
N GLU A 150 -19.00 -10.63 5.93
CA GLU A 150 -20.31 -11.10 5.46
C GLU A 150 -20.19 -12.30 4.50
N HIS A 151 -19.02 -12.54 3.90
CA HIS A 151 -18.78 -13.60 2.91
C HIS A 151 -17.78 -14.66 3.39
N THR A 152 -17.54 -14.77 4.70
CA THR A 152 -16.61 -15.74 5.28
C THR A 152 -16.96 -17.19 4.94
N GLU A 153 -18.25 -17.54 4.92
CA GLU A 153 -18.73 -18.89 4.55
C GLU A 153 -18.48 -19.18 3.06
N GLU A 154 -18.73 -18.21 2.18
CA GLU A 154 -18.51 -18.37 0.73
C GLU A 154 -17.05 -18.63 0.38
N TYR A 155 -16.15 -17.94 1.09
CA TYR A 155 -14.71 -18.00 0.85
C TYR A 155 -13.98 -19.00 1.77
N ASP A 156 -14.73 -19.75 2.58
CA ASP A 156 -14.15 -20.63 3.63
C ASP A 156 -13.02 -19.92 4.38
N CYS A 157 -13.33 -18.67 4.78
CA CYS A 157 -12.36 -17.78 5.39
C CYS A 157 -12.42 -17.87 6.91
N HIS A 158 -11.40 -18.45 7.51
CA HIS A 158 -11.26 -18.58 8.95
C HIS A 158 -10.25 -17.55 9.48
N TYR A 159 -10.60 -16.93 10.59
CA TYR A 159 -9.81 -15.84 11.16
C TYR A 159 -9.84 -15.86 12.69
N GLN A 160 -8.96 -15.13 13.33
CA GLN A 160 -8.92 -15.00 14.79
C GLN A 160 -10.17 -14.26 15.28
N GLU A 161 -10.87 -14.83 16.26
CA GLU A 161 -12.07 -14.21 16.88
C GLU A 161 -11.73 -12.96 17.73
N ARG A 162 -10.45 -12.75 18.02
CA ARG A 162 -9.91 -11.63 18.80
C ARG A 162 -9.13 -10.68 17.89
N GLU A 163 -9.01 -9.45 18.32
CA GLU A 163 -8.14 -8.49 17.64
C GLU A 163 -6.73 -9.05 17.44
N PRO A 164 -6.16 -8.90 16.25
CA PRO A 164 -6.56 -8.04 15.14
C PRO A 164 -7.53 -8.67 14.10
N TYR A 165 -8.23 -9.77 14.41
CA TYR A 165 -9.15 -10.48 13.51
C TYR A 165 -8.48 -10.99 12.23
N GLU A 166 -7.24 -11.39 12.35
CA GLU A 166 -6.39 -11.77 11.24
C GLU A 166 -6.75 -13.15 10.69
N VAL A 167 -6.68 -13.28 9.36
CA VAL A 167 -6.93 -14.54 8.66
C VAL A 167 -6.00 -15.66 9.16
N LEU A 168 -6.56 -16.87 9.33
CA LEU A 168 -5.83 -18.08 9.65
C LEU A 168 -5.64 -18.94 8.40
N TYR A 169 -6.69 -19.10 7.61
CA TYR A 169 -6.67 -19.79 6.32
C TYR A 169 -7.92 -19.43 5.51
N THR A 170 -7.87 -19.68 4.22
CA THR A 170 -8.99 -19.51 3.29
C THR A 170 -9.10 -20.73 2.39
N LYS A 171 -10.15 -20.77 1.57
CA LYS A 171 -10.33 -21.81 0.54
C LYS A 171 -9.09 -21.97 -0.38
N TRP A 172 -8.31 -20.93 -0.57
CA TRP A 172 -7.15 -20.92 -1.50
C TRP A 172 -5.81 -20.93 -0.78
N LEU A 173 -5.73 -20.39 0.43
CA LEU A 173 -4.48 -20.25 1.19
C LEU A 173 -4.56 -21.04 2.49
N PRO A 174 -3.98 -22.28 2.54
CA PRO A 174 -3.93 -23.10 3.74
C PRO A 174 -3.15 -22.44 4.89
N TYR A 175 -3.41 -22.88 6.11
CA TYR A 175 -2.75 -22.36 7.32
C TYR A 175 -1.22 -22.44 7.27
N ASP A 176 -0.67 -23.55 6.77
CA ASP A 176 0.79 -23.72 6.65
C ASP A 176 1.41 -22.69 5.70
N ASP A 177 0.68 -22.28 4.66
CA ASP A 177 1.16 -21.27 3.73
C ASP A 177 1.02 -19.86 4.32
N VAL A 178 0.01 -19.61 5.16
CA VAL A 178 -0.06 -18.35 5.95
C VAL A 178 1.16 -18.26 6.86
N LEU A 179 1.55 -19.34 7.54
CA LEU A 179 2.75 -19.34 8.40
C LEU A 179 4.03 -19.03 7.62
N LYS A 180 4.21 -19.66 6.44
CA LYS A 180 5.37 -19.33 5.57
C LYS A 180 5.39 -17.86 5.15
N LEU A 181 4.24 -17.25 4.87
CA LEU A 181 4.18 -15.83 4.51
C LEU A 181 4.46 -14.92 5.72
N LYS A 182 4.15 -15.36 6.95
CA LYS A 182 4.54 -14.64 8.17
C LYS A 182 6.05 -14.61 8.37
N ASP A 183 6.73 -15.71 8.09
CA ASP A 183 8.20 -15.74 8.10
C ASP A 183 8.79 -14.76 7.05
N VAL A 184 8.16 -14.65 5.88
CA VAL A 184 8.56 -13.68 4.84
C VAL A 184 8.29 -12.25 5.28
N GLU A 185 7.16 -11.97 5.95
CA GLU A 185 6.85 -10.65 6.52
C GLU A 185 7.95 -10.18 7.46
N GLU A 186 8.35 -11.01 8.43
CA GLU A 186 9.40 -10.68 9.40
C GLU A 186 10.73 -10.38 8.70
N LEU A 187 11.12 -11.18 7.70
CA LEU A 187 12.35 -10.98 6.93
C LEU A 187 12.29 -9.70 6.08
N SER A 188 11.15 -9.38 5.49
CA SER A 188 10.99 -8.19 4.64
C SER A 188 11.09 -6.90 5.46
N LEU A 189 10.55 -6.86 6.66
CA LEU A 189 10.67 -5.73 7.58
C LEU A 189 12.13 -5.44 7.97
N ILE A 190 12.97 -6.47 8.11
CA ILE A 190 14.38 -6.33 8.48
C ILE A 190 15.22 -5.81 7.30
N HIS A 191 14.97 -6.25 6.06
CA HIS A 191 15.82 -5.96 4.90
C HIS A 191 15.52 -4.63 4.20
N ILE A 192 14.29 -4.15 4.26
CA ILE A 192 13.87 -2.90 3.60
C ILE A 192 14.18 -1.68 4.47
N SER A 193 14.31 -1.87 5.78
CA SER A 193 14.60 -0.79 6.74
C SER A 193 16.09 -0.45 6.91
N GLU A 194 17.02 -1.23 6.34
CA GLU A 194 18.44 -0.87 6.36
C GLU A 194 18.77 0.14 5.26
N PRO A 195 19.18 1.39 5.62
CA PRO A 195 19.72 2.30 4.62
C PRO A 195 21.02 1.70 4.08
N THR A 196 21.09 1.45 2.77
CA THR A 196 22.35 1.15 2.09
C THR A 196 23.34 2.27 2.41
N ARG A 197 24.28 2.00 3.32
CA ARG A 197 25.43 2.86 3.54
C ARG A 197 26.30 2.80 2.28
N HIS A 198 26.29 3.86 1.54
CA HIS A 198 27.32 4.18 0.53
C HIS A 198 27.97 5.50 0.91
#